data_dc314aa91ce93df57917b5c3152c168f
#
_entry.id   dc314aa91ce93df57917b5c3152c168f
#
_cell.length_a   1.000
_cell.length_b   1.000
_cell.length_c   1.000
_cell.angle_alpha   90.00
_cell.angle_beta   90.00
_cell.angle_gamma   90.00
#
_symmetry.space_group_name_H-M   'P 1'
#
loop_
_entity.id
_entity.type
_entity.pdbx_description
1 polymer ?
#
loop_
_entity_poly.entity_id
_entity_poly.type
_entity_poly.pdbx_seq_one_letter_code
_entity_poly.pdbx_strand_id
1 'polypeptide(L)'
;MSNINPVTEASVEATPLPPQPAVTNPVGTAAPILPVEDKPLNLGGHEFQSRFILGSGRYDLNLIKATIENAGTQIVTMALRRCRTTENNLLDYIPKGITMLPNTSGARNAEEAVRIARLAREVCQTDFVKVEIEHEAKYLLPDNEETIKATKQLAKEGFVVMPYMFPDPIAAKRLEDAGAACVMPLGAMIGSNKGLRARDFIEVIIKNSNVPVIIDAGIGRPSQAAEAMEMGADAVMAYTAIASAGNIPLMARAFKKAIEAGREAYLSGLGKVTEDHAVPSSPTNEADYIG
;
A
#
# COMPACT_ATOMS: atom_id res chain seq x y z
N MET A 1 20.89 12.66 72.56
CA MET A 1 20.37 11.30 72.78
C MET A 1 19.02 11.24 72.11
N SER A 2 18.97 10.83 70.88
CA SER A 2 17.75 10.71 70.10
C SER A 2 17.56 9.24 69.76
N ASN A 3 16.50 8.66 70.30
CA ASN A 3 16.07 7.29 70.08
C ASN A 3 15.51 7.15 68.63
N ILE A 4 16.14 6.26 67.86
CA ILE A 4 15.60 5.81 66.59
C ILE A 4 14.97 4.45 66.87
N ASN A 5 13.64 4.35 66.71
CA ASN A 5 12.91 3.10 66.75
C ASN A 5 13.14 2.34 65.44
N PRO A 6 13.35 1.01 65.47
CA PRO A 6 13.44 0.19 64.28
C PRO A 6 12.06 -0.04 63.68
N VAL A 7 11.95 0.23 62.37
CA VAL A 7 10.78 -0.12 61.54
C VAL A 7 10.79 -1.64 61.35
N THR A 8 9.77 -2.31 61.85
CA THR A 8 9.48 -3.70 61.61
C THR A 8 9.04 -3.91 60.14
N GLU A 9 9.83 -4.64 59.36
CA GLU A 9 9.42 -5.12 58.07
C GLU A 9 8.23 -6.08 58.21
N ALA A 10 7.07 -5.67 57.72
CA ALA A 10 5.92 -6.54 57.54
C ALA A 10 6.14 -7.39 56.29
N SER A 11 6.36 -8.68 56.49
CA SER A 11 6.35 -9.66 55.39
C SER A 11 4.96 -9.70 54.71
N VAL A 12 4.87 -9.21 53.47
CA VAL A 12 3.68 -9.38 52.66
C VAL A 12 3.67 -10.82 52.14
N GLU A 13 2.84 -11.66 52.76
CA GLU A 13 2.55 -13.00 52.21
C GLU A 13 1.82 -12.82 50.87
N ALA A 14 2.48 -13.30 49.82
CA ALA A 14 1.89 -13.34 48.48
C ALA A 14 0.70 -14.33 48.46
N THR A 15 -0.49 -13.85 48.26
CA THR A 15 -1.68 -14.66 48.04
C THR A 15 -1.47 -15.51 46.77
N PRO A 16 -1.59 -16.84 46.84
CA PRO A 16 -1.43 -17.68 45.65
C PRO A 16 -2.55 -17.38 44.65
N LEU A 17 -2.15 -17.16 43.39
CA LEU A 17 -3.08 -16.99 42.27
C LEU A 17 -4.02 -18.19 42.14
N PRO A 18 -5.30 -17.99 41.83
CA PRO A 18 -6.20 -19.11 41.61
C PRO A 18 -5.74 -19.96 40.43
N PRO A 19 -5.94 -21.31 40.48
CA PRO A 19 -5.53 -22.19 39.40
C PRO A 19 -6.23 -21.79 38.11
N GLN A 20 -5.45 -21.51 37.08
CA GLN A 20 -5.99 -21.26 35.74
C GLN A 20 -6.60 -22.55 35.19
N PRO A 21 -7.74 -22.47 34.47
CA PRO A 21 -8.30 -23.63 33.82
C PRO A 21 -7.30 -24.22 32.84
N ALA A 22 -7.09 -25.53 32.90
CA ALA A 22 -6.23 -26.26 31.99
C ALA A 22 -6.64 -25.98 30.55
N VAL A 23 -5.78 -25.29 29.80
CA VAL A 23 -5.92 -25.16 28.35
C VAL A 23 -5.53 -26.52 27.77
N THR A 24 -6.51 -27.39 27.57
CA THR A 24 -6.32 -28.58 26.76
C THR A 24 -6.21 -28.12 25.32
N ASN A 25 -4.98 -28.03 24.81
CA ASN A 25 -4.75 -27.99 23.37
C ASN A 25 -5.20 -29.36 22.83
N PRO A 26 -6.30 -29.46 22.06
CA PRO A 26 -6.52 -30.67 21.31
C PRO A 26 -5.39 -30.77 20.29
N VAL A 27 -4.59 -31.83 20.38
CA VAL A 27 -3.75 -32.27 19.25
C VAL A 27 -4.73 -32.72 18.18
N GLY A 28 -5.38 -31.73 17.54
CA GLY A 28 -6.22 -31.94 16.40
C GLY A 28 -5.29 -32.27 15.23
N THR A 29 -5.61 -33.30 14.49
CA THR A 29 -5.08 -33.53 13.16
C THR A 29 -5.03 -32.20 12.42
N ALA A 30 -3.85 -31.75 12.01
CA ALA A 30 -3.69 -30.51 11.27
C ALA A 30 -4.70 -30.50 10.12
N ALA A 31 -5.57 -29.48 10.07
CA ALA A 31 -6.47 -29.32 8.96
C ALA A 31 -5.64 -29.35 7.67
N PRO A 32 -6.12 -29.98 6.57
CA PRO A 32 -5.39 -30.02 5.35
C PRO A 32 -5.04 -28.60 4.92
N ILE A 33 -3.75 -28.33 4.69
CA ILE A 33 -3.29 -27.04 4.16
C ILE A 33 -3.84 -26.95 2.75
N LEU A 34 -4.92 -26.19 2.58
CA LEU A 34 -5.47 -25.89 1.26
C LEU A 34 -4.54 -24.89 0.60
N PRO A 35 -4.16 -25.11 -0.67
CA PRO A 35 -3.41 -24.11 -1.41
C PRO A 35 -4.23 -22.82 -1.48
N VAL A 36 -3.67 -21.72 -1.01
CA VAL A 36 -4.26 -20.39 -1.16
C VAL A 36 -3.74 -19.85 -2.50
N GLU A 37 -4.62 -19.75 -3.47
CA GLU A 37 -4.31 -19.18 -4.78
C GLU A 37 -4.46 -17.66 -4.71
N ASP A 38 -3.39 -16.93 -5.02
CA ASP A 38 -3.46 -15.47 -5.13
C ASP A 38 -4.12 -15.08 -6.46
N LYS A 39 -5.20 -14.28 -6.37
CA LYS A 39 -5.88 -13.77 -7.55
C LYS A 39 -5.08 -12.62 -8.16
N PRO A 40 -5.04 -12.48 -9.50
CA PRO A 40 -4.49 -11.30 -10.14
C PRO A 40 -5.09 -10.00 -9.60
N LEU A 41 -4.31 -8.93 -9.63
CA LEU A 41 -4.82 -7.57 -9.37
C LEU A 41 -5.74 -7.17 -10.53
N ASN A 42 -7.02 -6.95 -10.25
CA ASN A 42 -7.99 -6.52 -11.26
C ASN A 42 -8.27 -5.01 -11.12
N LEU A 43 -8.01 -4.25 -12.18
CA LEU A 43 -8.27 -2.82 -12.25
C LEU A 43 -9.17 -2.53 -13.45
N GLY A 44 -10.45 -2.27 -13.19
CA GLY A 44 -11.42 -1.97 -14.23
C GLY A 44 -11.59 -3.07 -15.27
N GLY A 45 -11.44 -4.34 -14.90
CA GLY A 45 -11.53 -5.50 -15.79
C GLY A 45 -10.19 -5.95 -16.40
N HIS A 46 -9.10 -5.24 -16.15
CA HIS A 46 -7.76 -5.61 -16.60
C HIS A 46 -7.00 -6.32 -15.47
N GLU A 47 -6.38 -7.45 -15.78
CA GLU A 47 -5.66 -8.28 -14.81
C GLU A 47 -4.15 -8.05 -14.87
N PHE A 48 -3.54 -7.91 -13.70
CA PHE A 48 -2.09 -7.71 -13.51
C PHE A 48 -1.54 -8.72 -12.52
N GLN A 49 -0.40 -9.29 -12.84
CA GLN A 49 0.32 -10.22 -11.95
C GLN A 49 1.17 -9.45 -10.93
N SER A 50 1.66 -8.27 -11.33
CA SER A 50 2.46 -7.42 -10.45
C SER A 50 1.57 -6.56 -9.56
N ARG A 51 1.87 -6.55 -8.27
CA ARG A 51 1.25 -5.65 -7.28
C ARG A 51 2.11 -4.42 -7.00
N PHE A 52 3.09 -4.16 -7.88
CA PHE A 52 3.94 -3.00 -7.82
C PHE A 52 3.68 -2.05 -8.99
N ILE A 53 3.32 -0.80 -8.68
CA ILE A 53 3.13 0.27 -9.66
C ILE A 53 4.31 1.23 -9.57
N LEU A 54 4.95 1.51 -10.70
CA LEU A 54 6.08 2.43 -10.73
C LEU A 54 5.63 3.87 -11.00
N GLY A 55 6.01 4.79 -10.11
CA GLY A 55 6.01 6.21 -10.40
C GLY A 55 7.12 6.59 -11.38
N SER A 56 6.92 7.62 -12.20
CA SER A 56 7.92 8.09 -13.17
C SER A 56 8.33 9.55 -12.97
N GLY A 57 8.50 10.00 -11.74
CA GLY A 57 8.60 11.42 -11.35
C GLY A 57 9.61 12.29 -12.12
N ARG A 58 10.74 11.77 -12.59
CA ARG A 58 11.79 12.54 -13.30
C ARG A 58 12.15 12.02 -14.69
N TYR A 59 11.40 11.03 -15.24
CA TYR A 59 11.68 10.45 -16.57
C TYR A 59 13.11 9.93 -16.76
N ASP A 60 13.63 9.26 -15.76
CA ASP A 60 14.88 8.53 -15.90
C ASP A 60 14.56 7.17 -16.57
N LEU A 61 14.87 7.09 -17.88
CA LEU A 61 14.64 5.88 -18.68
C LEU A 61 15.40 4.67 -18.13
N ASN A 62 16.60 4.89 -17.60
CA ASN A 62 17.39 3.81 -17.01
C ASN A 62 16.73 3.27 -15.74
N LEU A 63 16.19 4.17 -14.90
CA LEU A 63 15.41 3.78 -13.73
C LEU A 63 14.16 3.00 -14.12
N ILE A 64 13.40 3.48 -15.07
CA ILE A 64 12.16 2.84 -15.54
C ILE A 64 12.48 1.44 -16.08
N LYS A 65 13.46 1.32 -16.97
CA LYS A 65 13.91 0.04 -17.54
C LYS A 65 14.39 -0.91 -16.44
N ALA A 66 15.28 -0.45 -15.56
CA ALA A 66 15.81 -1.26 -14.46
C ALA A 66 14.70 -1.74 -13.51
N THR A 67 13.67 -0.92 -13.27
CA THR A 67 12.56 -1.30 -12.39
C THR A 67 11.64 -2.30 -13.08
N ILE A 68 11.30 -2.11 -14.35
CA ILE A 68 10.51 -3.08 -15.12
C ILE A 68 11.21 -4.44 -15.12
N GLU A 69 12.50 -4.49 -15.42
CA GLU A 69 13.29 -5.73 -15.52
C GLU A 69 13.47 -6.42 -14.16
N ASN A 70 13.63 -5.68 -13.07
CA ASN A 70 13.99 -6.23 -11.76
C ASN A 70 12.82 -6.36 -10.77
N ALA A 71 11.79 -5.52 -10.88
CA ALA A 71 10.60 -5.64 -10.07
C ALA A 71 9.42 -6.27 -10.81
N GLY A 72 9.49 -6.41 -12.13
CA GLY A 72 8.41 -6.98 -12.94
C GLY A 72 7.15 -6.10 -12.95
N THR A 73 7.31 -4.78 -12.78
CA THR A 73 6.17 -3.87 -12.82
C THR A 73 5.49 -3.88 -14.18
N GLN A 74 4.16 -3.88 -14.19
CA GLN A 74 3.33 -3.90 -15.39
C GLN A 74 2.59 -2.58 -15.62
N ILE A 75 2.65 -1.67 -14.65
CA ILE A 75 2.00 -0.35 -14.71
C ILE A 75 3.03 0.73 -14.39
N VAL A 76 3.17 1.72 -15.27
CA VAL A 76 4.08 2.86 -15.10
C VAL A 76 3.29 4.15 -15.22
N THR A 77 3.39 5.02 -14.21
CA THR A 77 2.73 6.34 -14.28
C THR A 77 3.56 7.34 -15.05
N MET A 78 2.89 8.35 -15.60
CA MET A 78 3.55 9.49 -16.23
C MET A 78 2.70 10.77 -16.16
N ALA A 79 3.35 11.91 -15.95
CA ALA A 79 2.70 13.20 -16.03
C ALA A 79 2.69 13.70 -17.49
N LEU A 80 1.50 13.90 -18.06
CA LEU A 80 1.34 14.30 -19.47
C LEU A 80 2.14 15.56 -19.84
N ARG A 81 2.18 16.56 -18.94
CA ARG A 81 2.92 17.82 -19.17
C ARG A 81 4.41 17.63 -19.44
N ARG A 82 4.95 16.45 -19.14
CA ARG A 82 6.36 16.10 -19.33
C ARG A 82 6.61 15.22 -20.58
N CYS A 83 5.56 14.81 -21.29
CA CYS A 83 5.68 13.97 -22.49
C CYS A 83 6.12 14.74 -23.75
N ARG A 84 6.20 16.06 -23.69
CA ARG A 84 6.49 16.92 -24.84
C ARG A 84 7.98 17.28 -24.97
N THR A 85 8.87 16.33 -25.01
CA THR A 85 10.22 16.59 -25.50
C THR A 85 10.38 15.91 -26.85
N THR A 86 10.61 16.70 -27.89
CA THR A 86 10.66 16.32 -29.30
C THR A 86 11.79 15.37 -29.65
N GLU A 87 12.72 15.08 -28.76
CA GLU A 87 13.90 14.26 -29.05
C GLU A 87 13.91 12.88 -28.39
N ASN A 88 13.10 12.65 -27.35
CA ASN A 88 12.97 11.35 -26.67
C ASN A 88 11.54 11.18 -26.17
N ASN A 89 10.68 10.62 -26.99
CA ASN A 89 9.34 10.26 -26.53
C ASN A 89 9.44 9.06 -25.60
N LEU A 90 9.10 9.22 -24.31
CA LEU A 90 9.13 8.15 -23.33
C LEU A 90 8.37 6.90 -23.79
N LEU A 91 7.27 7.10 -24.55
CA LEU A 91 6.44 6.01 -25.07
C LEU A 91 7.23 5.07 -25.99
N ASP A 92 8.26 5.56 -26.68
CA ASP A 92 9.08 4.74 -27.60
C ASP A 92 10.01 3.78 -26.83
N TYR A 93 10.26 4.06 -25.55
CA TYR A 93 11.17 3.29 -24.70
C TYR A 93 10.43 2.33 -23.74
N ILE A 94 9.12 2.47 -23.59
CA ILE A 94 8.35 1.57 -22.73
C ILE A 94 8.13 0.25 -23.48
N PRO A 95 8.50 -0.91 -22.92
CA PRO A 95 8.27 -2.21 -23.54
C PRO A 95 6.79 -2.46 -23.81
N LYS A 96 6.52 -3.15 -24.92
CA LYS A 96 5.15 -3.63 -25.21
C LYS A 96 4.65 -4.50 -24.05
N GLY A 97 3.41 -4.33 -23.64
CA GLY A 97 2.80 -5.06 -22.53
C GLY A 97 2.87 -4.34 -21.17
N ILE A 98 3.53 -3.17 -21.10
CA ILE A 98 3.44 -2.29 -19.95
C ILE A 98 2.27 -1.31 -20.12
N THR A 99 1.39 -1.27 -19.14
CA THR A 99 0.27 -0.33 -19.12
C THR A 99 0.75 1.05 -18.70
N MET A 100 0.49 2.02 -19.56
CA MET A 100 0.72 3.43 -19.23
C MET A 100 -0.41 3.95 -18.37
N LEU A 101 -0.06 4.59 -17.26
CA LEU A 101 -0.97 5.23 -16.32
C LEU A 101 -0.67 6.73 -16.27
N PRO A 102 -1.14 7.54 -17.26
CA PRO A 102 -0.96 8.97 -17.21
C PRO A 102 -1.68 9.57 -16.00
N ASN A 103 -1.07 10.58 -15.38
CA ASN A 103 -1.67 11.30 -14.26
C ASN A 103 -2.05 12.74 -14.64
N THR A 104 -2.97 13.31 -13.86
CA THR A 104 -3.45 14.68 -14.02
C THR A 104 -2.71 15.69 -13.15
N SER A 105 -1.53 15.34 -12.64
CA SER A 105 -0.72 16.19 -11.76
C SER A 105 -0.55 17.61 -12.31
N GLY A 106 -0.85 18.58 -11.47
CA GLY A 106 -0.90 19.99 -11.79
C GLY A 106 -2.31 20.52 -12.07
N ALA A 107 -3.33 19.64 -12.12
CA ALA A 107 -4.72 20.06 -12.11
C ALA A 107 -5.06 20.64 -10.72
N ARG A 108 -5.81 21.74 -10.72
CA ARG A 108 -6.25 22.43 -9.49
C ARG A 108 -7.72 22.20 -9.16
N ASN A 109 -8.46 21.61 -10.09
CA ASN A 109 -9.88 21.29 -9.97
C ASN A 109 -10.24 20.14 -10.90
N ALA A 110 -11.47 19.65 -10.77
CA ALA A 110 -11.99 18.54 -11.56
C ALA A 110 -12.00 18.81 -13.07
N GLU A 111 -12.34 20.04 -13.49
CA GLU A 111 -12.41 20.41 -14.90
C GLU A 111 -11.04 20.31 -15.57
N GLU A 112 -10.00 20.84 -14.92
CA GLU A 112 -8.63 20.73 -15.42
C GLU A 112 -8.17 19.28 -15.48
N ALA A 113 -8.46 18.46 -14.45
CA ALA A 113 -8.12 17.05 -14.42
C ALA A 113 -8.78 16.29 -15.57
N VAL A 114 -10.08 16.49 -15.81
CA VAL A 114 -10.81 15.88 -16.91
C VAL A 114 -10.22 16.27 -18.27
N ARG A 115 -9.89 17.54 -18.46
CA ARG A 115 -9.24 18.02 -19.70
C ARG A 115 -7.88 17.35 -19.92
N ILE A 116 -7.05 17.24 -18.87
CA ILE A 116 -5.74 16.57 -18.95
C ILE A 116 -5.92 15.08 -19.24
N ALA A 117 -6.87 14.41 -18.60
CA ALA A 117 -7.16 13.00 -18.81
C ALA A 117 -7.54 12.69 -20.27
N ARG A 118 -8.42 13.50 -20.86
CA ARG A 118 -8.81 13.34 -22.27
C ARG A 118 -7.62 13.49 -23.23
N LEU A 119 -6.76 14.49 -22.98
CA LEU A 119 -5.53 14.66 -23.76
C LEU A 119 -4.58 13.47 -23.58
N ALA A 120 -4.48 12.95 -22.36
CA ALA A 120 -3.63 11.81 -22.05
C ALA A 120 -4.11 10.53 -22.74
N ARG A 121 -5.43 10.29 -22.86
CA ARG A 121 -6.01 9.18 -23.61
C ARG A 121 -5.51 9.16 -25.05
N GLU A 122 -5.57 10.31 -25.73
CA GLU A 122 -5.12 10.45 -27.12
C GLU A 122 -3.61 10.25 -27.28
N VAL A 123 -2.83 10.85 -26.37
CA VAL A 123 -1.36 10.80 -26.46
C VAL A 123 -0.80 9.42 -26.09
N CYS A 124 -1.31 8.81 -25.03
CA CYS A 124 -0.81 7.55 -24.49
C CYS A 124 -1.56 6.33 -25.02
N GLN A 125 -2.64 6.51 -25.79
CA GLN A 125 -3.47 5.44 -26.32
C GLN A 125 -3.89 4.45 -25.21
N THR A 126 -4.41 4.99 -24.10
CA THR A 126 -4.83 4.23 -22.92
C THR A 126 -6.07 4.84 -22.29
N ASP A 127 -6.95 3.98 -21.78
CA ASP A 127 -8.10 4.42 -20.98
C ASP A 127 -7.77 4.56 -19.49
N PHE A 128 -6.61 4.14 -19.05
CA PHE A 128 -6.16 4.31 -17.67
C PHE A 128 -5.82 5.77 -17.38
N VAL A 129 -6.23 6.25 -16.22
CA VAL A 129 -5.85 7.57 -15.72
C VAL A 129 -5.72 7.59 -14.21
N LYS A 130 -4.62 8.14 -13.72
CA LYS A 130 -4.43 8.46 -12.30
C LYS A 130 -4.86 9.90 -12.07
N VAL A 131 -5.95 10.09 -11.32
CA VAL A 131 -6.45 11.44 -11.00
C VAL A 131 -5.67 11.99 -9.82
N GLU A 132 -4.96 13.09 -10.06
CA GLU A 132 -4.23 13.89 -9.07
C GLU A 132 -4.70 15.34 -9.18
N ILE A 133 -5.27 15.88 -8.10
CA ILE A 133 -5.74 17.28 -8.02
C ILE A 133 -5.19 17.87 -6.73
N GLU A 134 -4.28 18.84 -6.88
CA GLU A 134 -3.59 19.47 -5.76
C GLU A 134 -3.70 21.00 -5.85
N HIS A 135 -4.24 21.65 -4.82
CA HIS A 135 -4.36 23.10 -4.79
C HIS A 135 -3.03 23.83 -4.57
N GLU A 136 -2.03 23.14 -4.04
CA GLU A 136 -0.75 23.74 -3.71
C GLU A 136 0.41 22.82 -4.06
N ALA A 137 1.55 23.43 -4.43
CA ALA A 137 2.72 22.69 -4.93
C ALA A 137 3.71 22.29 -3.84
N LYS A 138 3.52 22.70 -2.59
CA LYS A 138 4.49 22.48 -1.51
C LYS A 138 4.36 21.09 -0.88
N TYR A 139 3.13 20.66 -0.60
CA TYR A 139 2.86 19.40 0.09
C TYR A 139 2.20 18.36 -0.82
N LEU A 140 1.66 18.77 -1.97
CA LEU A 140 1.00 17.94 -2.96
C LEU A 140 -0.09 17.05 -2.34
N LEU A 141 -0.90 17.68 -1.47
CA LEU A 141 -2.01 17.00 -0.83
C LEU A 141 -3.22 17.00 -1.76
N PRO A 142 -3.89 15.85 -1.93
CA PRO A 142 -5.02 15.73 -2.84
C PRO A 142 -6.29 16.39 -2.27
N ASP A 143 -7.07 17.00 -3.15
CA ASP A 143 -8.42 17.45 -2.87
C ASP A 143 -9.41 16.32 -3.16
N ASN A 144 -9.94 15.69 -2.11
CA ASN A 144 -10.87 14.58 -2.26
C ASN A 144 -12.19 14.98 -2.95
N GLU A 145 -12.72 16.20 -2.71
CA GLU A 145 -13.98 16.64 -3.31
C GLU A 145 -13.85 16.83 -4.82
N GLU A 146 -12.80 17.51 -5.27
CA GLU A 146 -12.53 17.69 -6.69
C GLU A 146 -12.17 16.36 -7.37
N THR A 147 -11.46 15.48 -6.67
CA THR A 147 -11.11 14.12 -7.13
C THR A 147 -12.37 13.28 -7.35
N ILE A 148 -13.36 13.32 -6.44
CA ILE A 148 -14.65 12.62 -6.60
C ILE A 148 -15.41 13.15 -7.83
N LYS A 149 -15.45 14.47 -8.03
CA LYS A 149 -16.12 15.07 -9.22
C LYS A 149 -15.46 14.61 -10.52
N ALA A 150 -14.15 14.68 -10.60
CA ALA A 150 -13.39 14.24 -11.77
C ALA A 150 -13.59 12.74 -12.04
N THR A 151 -13.50 11.91 -11.00
CA THR A 151 -13.71 10.46 -11.08
C THR A 151 -15.08 10.14 -11.66
N LYS A 152 -16.15 10.75 -11.14
CA LYS A 152 -17.52 10.53 -11.61
C LYS A 152 -17.70 10.86 -13.09
N GLN A 153 -17.04 11.90 -13.57
CA GLN A 153 -17.11 12.29 -14.97
C GLN A 153 -16.31 11.35 -15.85
N LEU A 154 -15.05 11.05 -15.48
CA LEU A 154 -14.15 10.21 -16.27
C LEU A 154 -14.63 8.76 -16.34
N ALA A 155 -15.18 8.20 -15.24
CA ALA A 155 -15.76 6.86 -15.24
C ALA A 155 -16.93 6.74 -16.23
N LYS A 156 -17.80 7.76 -16.32
CA LYS A 156 -18.88 7.83 -17.33
C LYS A 156 -18.36 7.89 -18.77
N GLU A 157 -17.15 8.41 -18.96
CA GLU A 157 -16.50 8.51 -20.27
C GLU A 157 -15.70 7.23 -20.61
N GLY A 158 -15.79 6.19 -19.77
CA GLY A 158 -15.15 4.89 -20.00
C GLY A 158 -13.67 4.83 -19.61
N PHE A 159 -13.19 5.77 -18.79
CA PHE A 159 -11.85 5.66 -18.23
C PHE A 159 -11.77 4.62 -17.10
N VAL A 160 -10.64 3.96 -16.99
CA VAL A 160 -10.22 3.19 -15.81
C VAL A 160 -9.59 4.19 -14.84
N VAL A 161 -10.41 4.71 -13.93
CA VAL A 161 -10.03 5.82 -13.06
C VAL A 161 -9.39 5.31 -11.77
N MET A 162 -8.17 5.78 -11.50
CA MET A 162 -7.37 5.45 -10.32
C MET A 162 -7.08 6.74 -9.53
N PRO A 163 -7.95 7.11 -8.57
CA PRO A 163 -7.86 8.38 -7.87
C PRO A 163 -6.86 8.37 -6.71
N TYR A 164 -5.88 9.28 -6.75
CA TYR A 164 -5.05 9.62 -5.60
C TYR A 164 -5.85 10.43 -4.60
N MET A 165 -5.85 10.04 -3.32
CA MET A 165 -6.70 10.63 -2.31
C MET A 165 -6.00 10.80 -0.95
N PHE A 166 -6.46 11.78 -0.18
CA PHE A 166 -6.19 11.83 1.24
C PHE A 166 -6.94 10.67 1.92
N PRO A 167 -6.34 9.94 2.88
CA PRO A 167 -6.90 8.69 3.43
C PRO A 167 -8.10 8.95 4.36
N ASP A 168 -9.21 9.33 3.76
CA ASP A 168 -10.52 9.50 4.39
C ASP A 168 -11.44 8.34 3.97
N PRO A 169 -11.88 7.47 4.89
CA PRO A 169 -12.74 6.34 4.57
C PRO A 169 -14.08 6.72 3.93
N ILE A 170 -14.63 7.90 4.26
CA ILE A 170 -15.88 8.38 3.66
C ILE A 170 -15.63 8.80 2.21
N ALA A 171 -14.53 9.50 1.95
CA ALA A 171 -14.14 9.87 0.59
C ALA A 171 -13.82 8.63 -0.26
N ALA A 172 -13.17 7.60 0.30
CA ALA A 172 -12.91 6.34 -0.38
C ALA A 172 -14.21 5.69 -0.87
N LYS A 173 -15.24 5.61 -0.02
CA LYS A 173 -16.55 5.08 -0.41
C LYS A 173 -17.21 5.93 -1.51
N ARG A 174 -17.14 7.25 -1.41
CA ARG A 174 -17.69 8.16 -2.44
C ARG A 174 -16.95 8.04 -3.78
N LEU A 175 -15.64 7.76 -3.78
CA LEU A 175 -14.87 7.48 -4.99
C LEU A 175 -15.29 6.15 -5.63
N GLU A 176 -15.48 5.10 -4.82
CA GLU A 176 -16.04 3.83 -5.28
C GLU A 176 -17.41 4.03 -5.93
N ASP A 177 -18.33 4.74 -5.25
CA ASP A 177 -19.67 5.05 -5.76
C ASP A 177 -19.63 5.95 -7.04
N ALA A 178 -18.57 6.72 -7.21
CA ALA A 178 -18.31 7.52 -8.41
C ALA A 178 -17.80 6.69 -9.60
N GLY A 179 -17.46 5.42 -9.40
CA GLY A 179 -16.99 4.51 -10.44
C GLY A 179 -15.47 4.39 -10.55
N ALA A 180 -14.73 4.66 -9.47
CA ALA A 180 -13.30 4.41 -9.43
C ALA A 180 -12.98 2.91 -9.62
N ALA A 181 -11.93 2.61 -10.38
CA ALA A 181 -11.45 1.23 -10.55
C ALA A 181 -10.65 0.71 -9.36
N CYS A 182 -10.16 1.61 -8.52
CA CYS A 182 -9.50 1.37 -7.24
C CYS A 182 -9.55 2.65 -6.42
N VAL A 183 -9.08 2.63 -5.17
CA VAL A 183 -8.77 3.83 -4.39
C VAL A 183 -7.29 3.86 -4.03
N MET A 184 -6.68 5.05 -4.09
CA MET A 184 -5.24 5.22 -3.90
C MET A 184 -4.95 6.17 -2.73
N PRO A 185 -5.17 5.73 -1.47
CA PRO A 185 -4.87 6.55 -0.31
C PRO A 185 -3.35 6.76 -0.16
N LEU A 186 -2.94 7.99 0.19
CA LEU A 186 -1.54 8.26 0.52
C LEU A 186 -1.14 7.60 1.85
N GLY A 187 0.02 6.96 1.89
CA GLY A 187 0.64 6.52 3.14
C GLY A 187 1.24 7.70 3.92
N ALA A 188 1.91 8.60 3.20
CA ALA A 188 2.44 9.88 3.65
C ALA A 188 2.62 10.81 2.43
N MET A 189 3.00 12.06 2.64
CA MET A 189 3.21 13.04 1.56
C MET A 189 4.14 12.50 0.46
N ILE A 190 3.83 12.85 -0.79
CA ILE A 190 4.64 12.50 -1.97
C ILE A 190 6.12 12.82 -1.73
N GLY A 191 7.01 11.88 -2.05
CA GLY A 191 8.45 12.06 -1.96
C GLY A 191 9.04 12.08 -0.55
N SER A 192 8.24 11.89 0.50
CA SER A 192 8.69 12.01 1.89
C SER A 192 9.41 10.78 2.44
N ASN A 193 9.23 9.59 1.85
CA ASN A 193 9.75 8.31 2.33
C ASN A 193 9.40 7.99 3.80
N LYS A 194 8.28 8.55 4.32
CA LYS A 194 7.88 8.44 5.74
C LYS A 194 7.07 7.19 6.06
N GLY A 195 6.69 6.40 5.06
CA GLY A 195 5.93 5.17 5.21
C GLY A 195 4.44 5.42 5.48
N LEU A 196 3.84 4.51 6.23
CA LEU A 196 2.39 4.46 6.48
C LEU A 196 1.97 5.35 7.67
N ARG A 197 2.06 6.67 7.52
CA ARG A 197 1.69 7.63 8.59
C ARG A 197 0.18 7.72 8.80
N ALA A 198 -0.60 7.32 7.83
CA ALA A 198 -2.06 7.29 7.89
C ALA A 198 -2.60 5.87 8.09
N ARG A 199 -1.81 4.97 8.71
CA ARG A 199 -2.09 3.54 8.84
C ARG A 199 -3.52 3.24 9.30
N ASP A 200 -3.96 3.82 10.40
CA ASP A 200 -5.27 3.51 11.01
C ASP A 200 -6.43 3.81 10.04
N PHE A 201 -6.34 4.92 9.29
CA PHE A 201 -7.35 5.27 8.29
C PHE A 201 -7.30 4.32 7.07
N ILE A 202 -6.08 3.95 6.66
CA ILE A 202 -5.87 3.00 5.55
C ILE A 202 -6.46 1.63 5.90
N GLU A 203 -6.28 1.13 7.12
CA GLU A 203 -6.88 -0.13 7.58
C GLU A 203 -8.40 -0.09 7.50
N VAL A 204 -9.02 1.03 7.89
CA VAL A 204 -10.47 1.21 7.75
C VAL A 204 -10.90 1.19 6.29
N ILE A 205 -10.13 1.84 5.40
CA ILE A 205 -10.40 1.84 3.96
C ILE A 205 -10.31 0.42 3.41
N ILE A 206 -9.23 -0.32 3.69
CA ILE A 206 -9.02 -1.70 3.22
C ILE A 206 -10.18 -2.60 3.65
N LYS A 207 -10.62 -2.51 4.91
CA LYS A 207 -11.70 -3.34 5.46
C LYS A 207 -13.06 -3.08 4.84
N ASN A 208 -13.31 -1.88 4.30
CA ASN A 208 -14.62 -1.45 3.84
C ASN A 208 -14.72 -1.20 2.32
N SER A 209 -13.62 -1.30 1.59
CA SER A 209 -13.60 -1.08 0.14
C SER A 209 -14.05 -2.34 -0.60
N ASN A 210 -14.86 -2.15 -1.66
CA ASN A 210 -15.21 -3.22 -2.60
C ASN A 210 -14.39 -3.15 -3.90
N VAL A 211 -13.50 -2.15 -4.01
CA VAL A 211 -12.53 -2.02 -5.10
C VAL A 211 -11.11 -2.15 -4.54
N PRO A 212 -10.12 -2.50 -5.35
CA PRO A 212 -8.74 -2.59 -4.90
C PRO A 212 -8.24 -1.33 -4.19
N VAL A 213 -7.48 -1.52 -3.11
CA VAL A 213 -6.82 -0.44 -2.36
C VAL A 213 -5.33 -0.46 -2.67
N ILE A 214 -4.83 0.62 -3.24
CA ILE A 214 -3.43 0.76 -3.64
C ILE A 214 -2.78 1.84 -2.78
N ILE A 215 -1.75 1.48 -2.03
CA ILE A 215 -1.05 2.50 -1.23
C ILE A 215 -0.16 3.32 -2.15
N ASP A 216 -0.51 4.60 -2.25
CA ASP A 216 0.23 5.60 -3.02
C ASP A 216 1.04 6.50 -2.09
N ALA A 217 2.12 7.05 -2.57
CA ALA A 217 2.96 8.02 -1.88
C ALA A 217 3.47 7.62 -0.48
N GLY A 218 4.60 8.17 -0.10
CA GLY A 218 5.18 7.99 1.23
C GLY A 218 5.99 6.72 1.45
N ILE A 219 5.78 5.66 0.67
CA ILE A 219 6.54 4.40 0.79
C ILE A 219 8.00 4.65 0.44
N GLY A 220 8.89 4.48 1.41
CA GLY A 220 10.30 4.78 1.30
C GLY A 220 11.23 3.57 1.49
N ARG A 221 10.69 2.43 1.91
CA ARG A 221 11.47 1.21 2.21
C ARG A 221 10.70 -0.03 1.80
N PRO A 222 11.39 -1.11 1.39
CA PRO A 222 10.74 -2.41 1.12
C PRO A 222 9.91 -2.92 2.30
N SER A 223 10.38 -2.77 3.55
CA SER A 223 9.62 -3.18 4.75
C SER A 223 8.26 -2.49 4.89
N GLN A 224 8.15 -1.22 4.46
CA GLN A 224 6.88 -0.50 4.48
C GLN A 224 5.93 -0.97 3.38
N ALA A 225 6.48 -1.45 2.26
CA ALA A 225 5.68 -2.08 1.22
C ALA A 225 5.16 -3.45 1.68
N ALA A 226 6.01 -4.25 2.38
CA ALA A 226 5.56 -5.50 3.01
C ALA A 226 4.45 -5.24 4.02
N GLU A 227 4.63 -4.28 4.92
CA GLU A 227 3.63 -3.88 5.90
C GLU A 227 2.28 -3.49 5.24
N ALA A 228 2.31 -2.70 4.16
CA ALA A 228 1.11 -2.35 3.42
C ALA A 228 0.38 -3.59 2.86
N MET A 229 1.13 -4.54 2.32
CA MET A 229 0.57 -5.79 1.80
C MET A 229 0.05 -6.71 2.91
N GLU A 230 0.73 -6.79 4.05
CA GLU A 230 0.29 -7.51 5.25
C GLU A 230 -1.01 -6.96 5.82
N MET A 231 -1.24 -5.64 5.72
CA MET A 231 -2.50 -4.99 6.09
C MET A 231 -3.66 -5.37 5.16
N GLY A 232 -3.37 -5.95 4.00
CA GLY A 232 -4.36 -6.34 2.99
C GLY A 232 -4.53 -5.35 1.84
N ALA A 233 -3.60 -4.42 1.66
CA ALA A 233 -3.57 -3.61 0.43
C ALA A 233 -3.39 -4.52 -0.80
N ASP A 234 -3.99 -4.12 -1.92
CA ASP A 234 -3.93 -4.90 -3.16
C ASP A 234 -2.67 -4.65 -3.97
N ALA A 235 -2.11 -3.45 -3.84
CA ALA A 235 -0.85 -3.07 -4.49
C ALA A 235 -0.19 -1.87 -3.78
N VAL A 236 1.05 -1.61 -4.16
CA VAL A 236 1.84 -0.48 -3.67
C VAL A 236 2.42 0.29 -4.85
N MET A 237 2.42 1.61 -4.74
CA MET A 237 3.08 2.50 -5.69
C MET A 237 4.29 3.17 -5.03
N ALA A 238 5.43 3.17 -5.70
CA ALA A 238 6.63 3.89 -5.24
C ALA A 238 7.43 4.42 -6.43
N TYR A 239 8.16 5.51 -6.18
CA TYR A 239 9.14 6.09 -7.09
C TYR A 239 10.38 6.56 -6.34
N THR A 240 10.22 7.51 -5.41
CA THR A 240 11.33 8.20 -4.74
C THR A 240 12.27 7.24 -4.01
N ALA A 241 11.72 6.20 -3.38
CA ALA A 241 12.49 5.18 -2.70
C ALA A 241 13.48 4.44 -3.61
N ILE A 242 13.10 4.22 -4.87
CA ILE A 242 13.95 3.56 -5.87
C ILE A 242 14.89 4.58 -6.51
N ALA A 243 14.36 5.76 -6.88
CA ALA A 243 15.11 6.79 -7.56
C ALA A 243 16.26 7.38 -6.72
N SER A 244 16.11 7.39 -5.40
CA SER A 244 17.13 7.85 -4.45
C SER A 244 18.06 6.77 -3.93
N ALA A 245 17.88 5.51 -4.36
CA ALA A 245 18.72 4.42 -3.93
C ALA A 245 20.10 4.45 -4.59
N GLY A 246 21.13 4.04 -3.86
CA GLY A 246 22.49 3.91 -4.40
C GLY A 246 22.63 2.79 -5.45
N ASN A 247 21.69 1.83 -5.49
CA ASN A 247 21.62 0.76 -6.48
C ASN A 247 20.16 0.49 -6.86
N ILE A 248 19.75 1.07 -7.97
CA ILE A 248 18.37 1.02 -8.47
C ILE A 248 17.88 -0.42 -8.73
N PRO A 249 18.60 -1.26 -9.52
CA PRO A 249 18.18 -2.64 -9.76
C PRO A 249 18.02 -3.47 -8.48
N LEU A 250 18.92 -3.30 -7.53
CA LEU A 250 18.86 -4.01 -6.26
C LEU A 250 17.67 -3.57 -5.43
N MET A 251 17.38 -2.27 -5.37
CA MET A 251 16.24 -1.72 -4.65
C MET A 251 14.91 -2.17 -5.28
N ALA A 252 14.83 -2.18 -6.62
CA ALA A 252 13.64 -2.68 -7.34
C ALA A 252 13.35 -4.15 -7.01
N ARG A 253 14.38 -5.02 -6.99
CA ARG A 253 14.22 -6.42 -6.57
C ARG A 253 13.82 -6.54 -5.10
N ALA A 254 14.34 -5.69 -4.22
CA ALA A 254 13.98 -5.69 -2.81
C ALA A 254 12.50 -5.32 -2.61
N PHE A 255 11.99 -4.32 -3.34
CA PHE A 255 10.56 -3.98 -3.34
C PHE A 255 9.69 -5.14 -3.83
N LYS A 256 10.06 -5.78 -4.95
CA LYS A 256 9.33 -6.96 -5.46
C LYS A 256 9.19 -8.03 -4.37
N LYS A 257 10.32 -8.45 -3.80
CA LYS A 257 10.33 -9.50 -2.75
C LYS A 257 9.51 -9.11 -1.51
N ALA A 258 9.57 -7.85 -1.10
CA ALA A 258 8.82 -7.36 0.05
C ALA A 258 7.31 -7.36 -0.20
N ILE A 259 6.88 -6.95 -1.39
CA ILE A 259 5.46 -6.97 -1.81
C ILE A 259 4.96 -8.42 -1.89
N GLU A 260 5.72 -9.31 -2.51
CA GLU A 260 5.39 -10.74 -2.59
C GLU A 260 5.28 -11.35 -1.18
N ALA A 261 6.28 -11.16 -0.32
CA ALA A 261 6.28 -11.69 1.04
C ALA A 261 5.12 -11.15 1.89
N GLY A 262 4.83 -9.84 1.82
CA GLY A 262 3.71 -9.26 2.55
C GLY A 262 2.35 -9.78 2.05
N ARG A 263 2.21 -10.01 0.74
CA ARG A 263 1.01 -10.61 0.16
C ARG A 263 0.81 -12.05 0.61
N GLU A 264 1.86 -12.86 0.56
CA GLU A 264 1.86 -14.25 1.06
C GLU A 264 1.50 -14.31 2.55
N ALA A 265 2.07 -13.41 3.36
CA ALA A 265 1.76 -13.30 4.78
C ALA A 265 0.28 -12.96 5.03
N TYR A 266 -0.27 -12.00 4.29
CA TYR A 266 -1.70 -11.65 4.35
C TYR A 266 -2.59 -12.85 3.99
N LEU A 267 -2.29 -13.54 2.89
CA LEU A 267 -3.07 -14.69 2.42
C LEU A 267 -2.97 -15.90 3.37
N SER A 268 -1.84 -16.08 4.04
CA SER A 268 -1.64 -17.15 5.02
C SER A 268 -2.42 -16.94 6.32
N GLY A 269 -2.88 -15.71 6.58
CA GLY A 269 -3.47 -15.30 7.85
C GLY A 269 -2.41 -15.03 8.91
N LEU A 270 -2.26 -13.76 9.28
CA LEU A 270 -1.32 -13.34 10.32
C LEU A 270 -1.74 -13.84 11.70
N GLY A 271 -0.77 -14.22 12.51
CA GLY A 271 -0.99 -14.57 13.92
C GLY A 271 -1.59 -13.40 14.70
N LYS A 272 -2.41 -13.72 15.71
CA LYS A 272 -3.00 -12.70 16.58
C LYS A 272 -1.91 -11.98 17.38
N VAL A 273 -2.04 -10.66 17.47
CA VAL A 273 -1.28 -9.87 18.44
C VAL A 273 -1.95 -10.04 19.81
N THR A 274 -1.18 -10.42 20.82
CA THR A 274 -1.61 -10.48 22.23
C THR A 274 -1.00 -9.29 22.96
N GLU A 275 -1.87 -8.46 23.57
CA GLU A 275 -1.43 -7.22 24.23
C GLU A 275 -1.20 -7.41 25.74
N ASP A 276 -1.94 -8.32 26.37
CA ASP A 276 -2.04 -8.42 27.83
C ASP A 276 -1.15 -9.51 28.48
N HIS A 277 -0.67 -10.47 27.70
CA HIS A 277 0.13 -11.58 28.24
C HIS A 277 0.98 -12.26 27.17
N ALA A 278 2.02 -12.98 27.61
CA ALA A 278 2.81 -13.83 26.74
C ALA A 278 2.12 -15.20 26.57
N VAL A 279 2.11 -15.71 25.34
CA VAL A 279 1.67 -17.09 25.05
C VAL A 279 2.92 -17.90 24.73
N PRO A 280 3.34 -18.83 25.62
CA PRO A 280 4.53 -19.63 25.38
C PRO A 280 4.31 -20.60 24.22
N SER A 281 5.31 -20.75 23.36
CA SER A 281 5.30 -21.71 22.25
C SER A 281 5.61 -23.14 22.67
N SER A 282 6.12 -23.32 23.87
CA SER A 282 6.45 -24.64 24.48
C SER A 282 5.50 -24.93 25.63
N PRO A 283 5.21 -26.23 25.93
CA PRO A 283 4.47 -26.61 27.11
C PRO A 283 5.09 -26.03 28.37
N THR A 284 4.29 -25.51 29.28
CA THR A 284 4.76 -24.90 30.54
C THR A 284 4.70 -25.84 31.72
N ASN A 285 4.16 -27.07 31.56
CA ASN A 285 4.10 -28.08 32.60
C ASN A 285 5.36 -28.91 32.64
N GLU A 286 6.01 -29.02 33.80
CA GLU A 286 7.22 -29.83 34.00
C GLU A 286 7.04 -31.30 33.57
N ALA A 287 5.81 -31.84 33.63
CA ALA A 287 5.51 -33.20 33.18
C ALA A 287 5.73 -33.43 31.67
N ASP A 288 5.71 -32.36 30.86
CA ASP A 288 5.89 -32.44 29.40
C ASP A 288 7.38 -32.49 28.98
N TYR A 289 8.30 -32.29 29.94
CA TYR A 289 9.75 -32.34 29.71
C TYR A 289 10.41 -33.68 30.13
N ILE A 290 9.63 -34.59 30.71
CA ILE A 290 10.10 -35.90 31.15
C ILE A 290 9.39 -36.97 30.32
N GLY A 291 9.84 -37.12 29.07
CA GLY A 291 9.47 -38.21 28.17
C GLY A 291 10.68 -39.00 27.76
#